data_77e2609da3fed56b811959864b07d75a
#
_entry.id   77e2609da3fed56b811959864b07d75a
#
_cell.length_a   1.000
_cell.length_b   1.000
_cell.length_c   1.000
_cell.angle_alpha   90.00
_cell.angle_beta   90.00
_cell.angle_gamma   90.00
#
_symmetry.space_group_name_H-M   'P 1'
#
loop_
_entity.id
_entity.type
_entity.pdbx_description
1 polymer ?
#
loop_
_entity_poly.entity_id
_entity_poly.type
_entity_poly.pdbx_seq_one_letter_code
_entity_poly.pdbx_strand_id
1 'polypeptide(L)'
;PPCPPAPPRLCLSLRTLPHGTVVSGTHEAHELDWPEFHNGVASALEIGAANVDSSWIFAHASASRGGRARHAGFLLGLGLHGHLRRLGRVHAYRYLAPRHVLTTVGLVLGLGASFLGTGDAAARQVMAVQVAAFLPPGSVPLHMSTMTQAAGLLGMGLVFCQTDHAWTAMRLASQLDAPMVDTADANEAHRDAYAHSAGLALGLVYLGRARRTSMSSSADHTLLERLCLSLIHIS
;
A
#
# COMPACT_ATOMS: atom_id res chain seq x y z
N PRO A 1 -24.54 12.43 -1.68
CA PRO A 1 -23.54 12.55 -2.71
C PRO A 1 -24.00 11.79 -3.95
N PRO A 2 -23.81 12.34 -5.17
CA PRO A 2 -24.20 11.67 -6.38
C PRO A 2 -23.42 10.36 -6.53
N CYS A 3 -24.08 9.33 -7.08
CA CYS A 3 -23.40 8.11 -7.47
C CYS A 3 -22.38 8.47 -8.56
N PRO A 4 -21.09 8.08 -8.44
CA PRO A 4 -20.12 8.37 -9.46
C PRO A 4 -20.53 7.71 -10.79
N PRO A 5 -20.30 8.35 -11.94
CA PRO A 5 -20.54 7.74 -13.24
C PRO A 5 -19.75 6.43 -13.32
N ALA A 6 -20.29 5.44 -14.02
CA ALA A 6 -19.60 4.18 -14.20
C ALA A 6 -18.37 4.40 -15.08
N PRO A 7 -17.13 4.21 -14.56
CA PRO A 7 -15.93 4.45 -15.33
C PRO A 7 -15.81 3.43 -16.47
N PRO A 8 -15.01 3.75 -17.50
CA PRO A 8 -14.69 2.77 -18.54
C PRO A 8 -14.07 1.52 -17.89
N ARG A 9 -14.61 0.35 -18.20
CA ARG A 9 -14.08 -0.91 -17.68
C ARG A 9 -12.79 -1.27 -18.41
N LEU A 10 -11.75 -1.58 -17.65
CA LEU A 10 -10.60 -2.29 -18.20
C LEU A 10 -11.07 -3.66 -18.69
N CYS A 11 -11.06 -3.85 -20.00
CA CYS A 11 -11.29 -5.15 -20.60
C CYS A 11 -9.92 -5.75 -20.92
N LEU A 12 -9.60 -6.91 -20.35
CA LEU A 12 -8.46 -7.70 -20.78
C LEU A 12 -8.81 -8.38 -22.09
N SER A 13 -8.31 -7.83 -23.20
CA SER A 13 -8.31 -8.51 -24.49
C SER A 13 -6.87 -8.92 -24.82
N LEU A 14 -6.62 -10.22 -24.89
CA LEU A 14 -5.35 -10.75 -25.38
C LEU A 14 -5.35 -10.70 -26.90
N ARG A 15 -4.39 -9.95 -27.47
CA ARG A 15 -4.11 -10.03 -28.90
C ARG A 15 -3.00 -11.05 -29.12
N THR A 16 -3.29 -12.10 -29.85
CA THR A 16 -2.29 -13.08 -30.24
C THR A 16 -1.50 -12.59 -31.47
N LEU A 17 -0.16 -12.69 -31.40
CA LEU A 17 0.70 -12.49 -32.55
C LEU A 17 0.78 -13.79 -33.37
N PRO A 18 0.89 -13.74 -34.72
CA PRO A 18 1.10 -12.55 -35.56
C PRO A 18 -0.18 -11.89 -36.09
N HIS A 19 -1.34 -12.52 -35.96
CA HIS A 19 -2.56 -12.12 -36.67
C HIS A 19 -3.46 -11.15 -35.93
N GLY A 20 -3.12 -10.75 -34.71
CA GLY A 20 -3.89 -9.79 -33.93
C GLY A 20 -5.29 -10.28 -33.52
N THR A 21 -5.53 -11.60 -33.55
CA THR A 21 -6.81 -12.20 -33.14
C THR A 21 -7.08 -11.88 -31.68
N VAL A 22 -8.22 -11.29 -31.39
CA VAL A 22 -8.68 -11.03 -30.03
C VAL A 22 -9.27 -12.31 -29.47
N VAL A 23 -8.61 -12.90 -28.48
CA VAL A 23 -9.15 -14.04 -27.75
C VAL A 23 -9.96 -13.50 -26.57
N SER A 24 -11.28 -13.60 -26.68
CA SER A 24 -12.19 -13.38 -25.56
C SER A 24 -12.24 -14.67 -24.75
N GLY A 25 -11.30 -14.82 -23.80
CA GLY A 25 -11.30 -15.96 -22.90
C GLY A 25 -12.30 -15.81 -21.76
N THR A 26 -12.87 -16.90 -21.29
CA THR A 26 -13.49 -16.98 -19.97
C THR A 26 -12.36 -16.91 -18.93
N HIS A 27 -12.13 -15.73 -18.39
CA HIS A 27 -11.13 -15.54 -17.34
C HIS A 27 -11.64 -16.13 -16.02
N GLU A 28 -10.76 -16.83 -15.30
CA GLU A 28 -11.07 -17.22 -13.93
C GLU A 28 -11.23 -16.00 -13.04
N ALA A 29 -12.08 -16.09 -12.01
CA ALA A 29 -12.43 -14.95 -11.18
C ALA A 29 -11.20 -14.24 -10.54
N HIS A 30 -10.15 -15.00 -10.18
CA HIS A 30 -8.93 -14.46 -9.61
C HIS A 30 -8.04 -13.69 -10.61
N GLU A 31 -8.13 -13.99 -11.90
CA GLU A 31 -7.40 -13.25 -12.95
C GLU A 31 -7.96 -11.85 -13.15
N LEU A 32 -9.22 -11.64 -12.78
CA LEU A 32 -9.90 -10.35 -12.88
C LEU A 32 -9.70 -9.46 -11.63
N ASP A 33 -9.10 -9.97 -10.56
CA ASP A 33 -8.94 -9.23 -9.30
C ASP A 33 -8.17 -7.91 -9.49
N TRP A 34 -7.05 -7.93 -10.21
CA TRP A 34 -6.28 -6.72 -10.46
C TRP A 34 -6.98 -5.75 -11.42
N PRO A 35 -7.54 -6.17 -12.56
CA PRO A 35 -8.37 -5.30 -13.40
C PRO A 35 -9.52 -4.65 -12.62
N GLU A 36 -10.24 -5.41 -11.80
CA GLU A 36 -11.32 -4.87 -10.99
C GLU A 36 -10.81 -3.92 -9.89
N PHE A 37 -9.65 -4.18 -9.31
CA PHE A 37 -8.99 -3.25 -8.40
C PHE A 37 -8.73 -1.91 -9.11
N HIS A 38 -8.13 -1.91 -10.29
CA HIS A 38 -7.86 -0.68 -11.06
C HIS A 38 -9.15 0.03 -11.50
N ASN A 39 -10.19 -0.70 -11.86
CA ASN A 39 -11.51 -0.13 -12.12
C ASN A 39 -12.07 0.58 -10.87
N GLY A 40 -11.83 0.02 -9.70
CA GLY A 40 -12.18 0.63 -8.42
C GLY A 40 -11.44 1.94 -8.18
N VAL A 41 -10.12 1.95 -8.40
CA VAL A 41 -9.30 3.19 -8.29
C VAL A 41 -9.84 4.27 -9.21
N ALA A 42 -10.06 3.96 -10.50
CA ALA A 42 -10.60 4.90 -11.48
C ALA A 42 -11.95 5.47 -11.05
N SER A 43 -12.87 4.61 -10.55
CA SER A 43 -14.17 5.06 -10.04
C SER A 43 -14.07 6.06 -8.89
N ALA A 44 -13.11 5.84 -7.98
CA ALA A 44 -12.92 6.74 -6.84
C ALA A 44 -12.30 8.08 -7.24
N LEU A 45 -11.39 8.07 -8.23
CA LEU A 45 -10.75 9.28 -8.73
C LEU A 45 -11.75 10.24 -9.40
N GLU A 46 -12.84 9.73 -9.97
CA GLU A 46 -13.91 10.55 -10.55
C GLU A 46 -14.76 11.30 -9.49
N ILE A 47 -14.74 10.87 -8.23
CA ILE A 47 -15.51 11.53 -7.15
C ILE A 47 -14.98 12.94 -6.86
N GLY A 48 -13.69 13.17 -7.07
CA GLY A 48 -13.05 14.48 -6.88
C GLY A 48 -13.19 14.98 -5.43
N ALA A 49 -13.53 16.26 -5.28
CA ALA A 49 -13.65 16.94 -3.98
C ALA A 49 -15.00 16.74 -3.25
N ALA A 50 -15.85 15.82 -3.70
CA ALA A 50 -17.13 15.56 -3.05
C ALA A 50 -16.95 15.17 -1.59
N ASN A 51 -17.92 15.54 -0.75
CA ASN A 51 -17.88 15.20 0.66
C ASN A 51 -18.29 13.74 0.87
N VAL A 52 -17.31 12.88 1.18
CA VAL A 52 -17.50 11.44 1.41
C VAL A 52 -17.33 11.15 2.89
N ASP A 53 -18.32 10.50 3.50
CA ASP A 53 -18.27 10.04 4.88
C ASP A 53 -18.10 8.50 4.97
N SER A 54 -17.84 8.00 6.17
CA SER A 54 -17.62 6.57 6.38
C SER A 54 -18.86 5.72 6.08
N SER A 55 -20.06 6.24 6.32
CA SER A 55 -21.33 5.53 6.06
C SER A 55 -21.51 5.32 4.57
N TRP A 56 -21.22 6.33 3.77
CA TRP A 56 -21.27 6.26 2.32
C TRP A 56 -20.24 5.27 1.75
N ILE A 57 -19.00 5.26 2.31
CA ILE A 57 -17.96 4.30 1.91
C ILE A 57 -18.44 2.87 2.12
N PHE A 58 -19.06 2.57 3.28
CA PHE A 58 -19.60 1.24 3.56
C PHE A 58 -20.80 0.88 2.69
N ALA A 59 -21.70 1.82 2.41
CA ALA A 59 -22.82 1.62 1.50
C ALA A 59 -22.33 1.27 0.09
N HIS A 60 -21.27 1.93 -0.38
CA HIS A 60 -20.65 1.63 -1.67
C HIS A 60 -20.04 0.22 -1.69
N ALA A 61 -19.49 -0.28 -0.58
CA ALA A 61 -18.96 -1.64 -0.49
C ALA A 61 -20.01 -2.71 -0.80
N SER A 62 -21.22 -2.54 -0.28
CA SER A 62 -22.32 -3.49 -0.51
C SER A 62 -22.94 -3.39 -1.91
N ALA A 63 -22.87 -2.21 -2.52
CA ALA A 63 -23.41 -1.92 -3.85
C ALA A 63 -22.43 -2.25 -4.99
N SER A 64 -21.18 -2.54 -4.70
CA SER A 64 -20.13 -2.74 -5.72
C SER A 64 -20.34 -4.04 -6.49
N ARG A 65 -20.68 -3.92 -7.78
CA ARG A 65 -20.90 -5.07 -8.70
C ARG A 65 -19.62 -5.84 -9.04
N GLY A 66 -18.44 -5.24 -8.85
CA GLY A 66 -17.12 -5.83 -9.12
C GLY A 66 -16.50 -6.56 -7.92
N GLY A 67 -17.26 -6.85 -6.89
CA GLY A 67 -16.80 -7.61 -5.73
C GLY A 67 -15.81 -6.86 -4.84
N ARG A 68 -15.07 -7.64 -4.01
CA ARG A 68 -14.14 -7.12 -3.01
C ARG A 68 -12.93 -6.43 -3.61
N ALA A 69 -12.41 -6.94 -4.74
CA ALA A 69 -11.25 -6.37 -5.41
C ALA A 69 -11.51 -4.94 -5.90
N ARG A 70 -12.66 -4.71 -6.54
CA ARG A 70 -13.07 -3.38 -6.98
C ARG A 70 -13.21 -2.41 -5.82
N HIS A 71 -13.85 -2.84 -4.72
CA HIS A 71 -13.98 -2.00 -3.54
C HIS A 71 -12.61 -1.71 -2.87
N ALA A 72 -11.67 -2.66 -2.92
CA ALA A 72 -10.31 -2.45 -2.45
C ALA A 72 -9.59 -1.32 -3.22
N GLY A 73 -9.68 -1.35 -4.55
CA GLY A 73 -9.16 -0.27 -5.40
C GLY A 73 -9.87 1.06 -5.14
N PHE A 74 -11.17 1.02 -4.92
CA PHE A 74 -11.96 2.20 -4.58
C PHE A 74 -11.47 2.87 -3.29
N LEU A 75 -11.11 2.10 -2.25
CA LEU A 75 -10.49 2.63 -1.03
C LEU A 75 -9.15 3.31 -1.31
N LEU A 76 -8.31 2.74 -2.18
CA LEU A 76 -7.06 3.39 -2.58
C LEU A 76 -7.33 4.74 -3.27
N GLY A 77 -8.22 4.78 -4.26
CA GLY A 77 -8.56 6.00 -4.99
C GLY A 77 -9.15 7.10 -4.09
N LEU A 78 -10.03 6.73 -3.15
CA LEU A 78 -10.52 7.66 -2.12
C LEU A 78 -9.37 8.19 -1.24
N GLY A 79 -8.39 7.34 -0.96
CA GLY A 79 -7.20 7.71 -0.20
C GLY A 79 -6.35 8.75 -0.90
N LEU A 80 -6.16 8.62 -2.21
CA LEU A 80 -5.41 9.58 -3.04
C LEU A 80 -6.04 10.97 -3.02
N HIS A 81 -7.36 11.07 -2.89
CA HIS A 81 -8.07 12.34 -2.70
C HIS A 81 -8.14 12.80 -1.23
N GLY A 82 -7.58 12.04 -0.29
CA GLY A 82 -7.57 12.38 1.13
C GLY A 82 -8.87 12.10 1.87
N HIS A 83 -9.86 11.46 1.24
CA HIS A 83 -11.18 11.18 1.86
C HIS A 83 -11.09 10.22 3.05
N LEU A 84 -10.09 9.34 3.10
CA LEU A 84 -9.91 8.40 4.20
C LEU A 84 -9.45 9.04 5.52
N ARG A 85 -9.13 10.33 5.54
CA ARG A 85 -8.90 11.08 6.80
C ARG A 85 -10.10 11.04 7.73
N ARG A 86 -11.30 10.92 7.16
CA ARG A 86 -12.56 10.84 7.91
C ARG A 86 -12.96 9.42 8.28
N LEU A 87 -12.22 8.41 7.80
CA LEU A 87 -12.47 7.03 8.16
C LEU A 87 -11.97 6.78 9.58
N GLY A 88 -12.89 6.61 10.53
CA GLY A 88 -12.54 6.32 11.92
C GLY A 88 -11.76 5.01 12.07
N ARG A 89 -10.88 4.92 13.07
CA ARG A 89 -10.08 3.71 13.35
C ARG A 89 -10.90 2.43 13.43
N VAL A 90 -12.05 2.47 14.07
CA VAL A 90 -12.96 1.31 14.20
C VAL A 90 -13.37 0.79 12.82
N HIS A 91 -13.65 1.71 11.89
CA HIS A 91 -14.01 1.38 10.53
C HIS A 91 -12.83 0.81 9.73
N ALA A 92 -11.62 1.35 9.92
CA ALA A 92 -10.41 0.80 9.31
C ALA A 92 -10.19 -0.66 9.77
N TYR A 93 -10.27 -0.94 11.06
CA TYR A 93 -10.13 -2.30 11.57
C TYR A 93 -11.24 -3.24 11.11
N ARG A 94 -12.46 -2.75 10.90
CA ARG A 94 -13.54 -3.54 10.31
C ARG A 94 -13.22 -4.02 8.88
N TYR A 95 -12.51 -3.22 8.09
CA TYR A 95 -12.01 -3.65 6.77
C TYR A 95 -10.85 -4.65 6.85
N LEU A 96 -10.02 -4.55 7.89
CA LEU A 96 -8.87 -5.44 8.08
C LEU A 96 -9.26 -6.80 8.69
N ALA A 97 -10.35 -6.87 9.44
CA ALA A 97 -10.79 -8.09 10.15
C ALA A 97 -10.95 -9.32 9.22
N PRO A 98 -11.49 -9.22 7.99
CA PRO A 98 -11.62 -10.36 7.09
C PRO A 98 -10.29 -10.86 6.50
N ARG A 99 -9.19 -10.14 6.70
CA ARG A 99 -7.84 -10.45 6.18
C ARG A 99 -7.79 -10.63 4.65
N HIS A 100 -8.65 -9.95 3.92
CA HIS A 100 -8.64 -9.99 2.46
C HIS A 100 -7.48 -9.12 1.94
N VAL A 101 -6.53 -9.75 1.23
CA VAL A 101 -5.24 -9.14 0.86
C VAL A 101 -5.43 -7.82 0.11
N LEU A 102 -6.17 -7.81 -0.99
CA LEU A 102 -6.36 -6.61 -1.81
C LEU A 102 -7.09 -5.49 -1.04
N THR A 103 -8.08 -5.84 -0.18
CA THR A 103 -8.75 -4.85 0.66
C THR A 103 -7.78 -4.21 1.66
N THR A 104 -6.90 -5.00 2.25
CA THR A 104 -5.87 -4.50 3.15
C THR A 104 -4.89 -3.60 2.41
N VAL A 105 -4.41 -4.02 1.24
CA VAL A 105 -3.51 -3.22 0.39
C VAL A 105 -4.16 -1.89 0.02
N GLY A 106 -5.38 -1.90 -0.52
CA GLY A 106 -6.09 -0.69 -0.93
C GLY A 106 -6.34 0.27 0.24
N LEU A 107 -6.77 -0.25 1.39
CA LEU A 107 -6.99 0.55 2.59
C LEU A 107 -5.68 1.14 3.14
N VAL A 108 -4.65 0.32 3.30
CA VAL A 108 -3.37 0.72 3.92
C VAL A 108 -2.68 1.78 3.07
N LEU A 109 -2.58 1.56 1.76
CA LEU A 109 -1.99 2.54 0.84
C LEU A 109 -2.86 3.80 0.74
N GLY A 110 -4.19 3.65 0.71
CA GLY A 110 -5.11 4.77 0.70
C GLY A 110 -5.04 5.63 1.96
N LEU A 111 -4.95 5.01 3.14
CA LEU A 111 -4.69 5.73 4.39
C LEU A 111 -3.32 6.42 4.37
N GLY A 112 -2.27 5.71 3.91
CA GLY A 112 -0.93 6.28 3.75
C GLY A 112 -0.94 7.53 2.89
N ALA A 113 -1.62 7.50 1.74
CA ALA A 113 -1.79 8.63 0.85
C ALA A 113 -2.60 9.78 1.49
N SER A 114 -3.71 9.45 2.19
CA SER A 114 -4.53 10.44 2.88
C SER A 114 -3.78 11.18 3.99
N PHE A 115 -2.88 10.49 4.69
CA PHE A 115 -2.08 11.06 5.78
C PHE A 115 -0.62 11.30 5.37
N LEU A 116 -0.38 11.57 4.08
CA LEU A 116 0.94 11.82 3.53
C LEU A 116 1.71 12.87 4.33
N GLY A 117 2.88 12.51 4.86
CA GLY A 117 3.80 13.41 5.55
C GLY A 117 3.30 13.97 6.88
N THR A 118 2.20 13.45 7.44
CA THR A 118 1.63 13.97 8.69
C THR A 118 2.19 13.33 9.95
N GLY A 119 2.78 12.14 9.85
CA GLY A 119 3.18 11.35 11.01
C GLY A 119 2.02 10.92 11.92
N ASP A 120 0.77 10.89 11.40
CA ASP A 120 -0.43 10.63 12.20
C ASP A 120 -0.34 9.29 12.96
N ALA A 121 -0.59 9.35 14.27
CA ALA A 121 -0.45 8.21 15.17
C ALA A 121 -1.49 7.11 14.89
N ALA A 122 -2.70 7.46 14.48
CA ALA A 122 -3.76 6.50 14.19
C ALA A 122 -3.47 5.76 12.88
N ALA A 123 -3.08 6.48 11.82
CA ALA A 123 -2.66 5.89 10.57
C ALA A 123 -1.44 4.99 10.77
N ARG A 124 -0.41 5.46 11.49
CA ARG A 124 0.77 4.67 11.86
C ARG A 124 0.41 3.36 12.54
N GLN A 125 -0.54 3.36 13.48
CA GLN A 125 -0.94 2.16 14.19
C GLN A 125 -1.59 1.13 13.26
N VAL A 126 -2.41 1.57 12.30
CA VAL A 126 -2.99 0.69 11.28
C VAL A 126 -1.92 0.04 10.41
N MET A 127 -0.89 0.80 10.01
CA MET A 127 0.25 0.27 9.24
C MET A 127 1.08 -0.71 10.07
N ALA A 128 1.40 -0.35 11.31
CA ALA A 128 2.25 -1.14 12.19
C ALA A 128 1.70 -2.57 12.44
N VAL A 129 0.38 -2.72 12.50
CA VAL A 129 -0.25 -4.05 12.67
C VAL A 129 0.03 -4.99 11.49
N GLN A 130 0.32 -4.45 10.29
CA GLN A 130 0.59 -5.26 9.11
C GLN A 130 2.03 -5.78 9.05
N VAL A 131 2.96 -5.21 9.81
CA VAL A 131 4.39 -5.51 9.72
C VAL A 131 4.94 -5.83 11.11
N ALA A 132 5.41 -7.04 11.31
CA ALA A 132 5.93 -7.52 12.60
C ALA A 132 7.01 -6.60 13.20
N ALA A 133 7.89 -6.03 12.36
CA ALA A 133 8.97 -5.15 12.79
C ALA A 133 8.51 -3.85 13.49
N PHE A 134 7.28 -3.42 13.28
CA PHE A 134 6.72 -2.22 13.91
C PHE A 134 5.86 -2.52 15.14
N LEU A 135 5.65 -3.80 15.46
CA LEU A 135 4.93 -4.20 16.65
C LEU A 135 5.78 -3.97 17.92
N PRO A 136 5.15 -3.74 19.07
CA PRO A 136 5.84 -3.69 20.35
C PRO A 136 6.57 -5.00 20.66
N PRO A 137 7.70 -4.96 21.40
CA PRO A 137 8.40 -6.17 21.83
C PRO A 137 7.45 -7.12 22.58
N GLY A 138 7.51 -8.42 22.26
CA GLY A 138 6.65 -9.45 22.85
C GLY A 138 5.28 -9.60 22.20
N SER A 139 4.95 -8.81 21.18
CA SER A 139 3.72 -9.00 20.41
C SER A 139 3.84 -10.23 19.51
N VAL A 140 2.71 -10.97 19.40
CA VAL A 140 2.62 -12.10 18.47
C VAL A 140 2.36 -11.56 17.05
N PRO A 141 3.19 -11.89 16.06
CA PRO A 141 2.97 -11.49 14.67
C PRO A 141 1.71 -12.15 14.10
N LEU A 142 0.99 -11.40 13.26
CA LEU A 142 -0.27 -11.86 12.67
C LEU A 142 -0.11 -12.75 11.43
N HIS A 143 1.12 -13.13 11.05
CA HIS A 143 1.42 -13.92 9.84
C HIS A 143 0.69 -13.39 8.59
N MET A 144 0.92 -12.12 8.29
CA MET A 144 0.29 -11.44 7.13
C MET A 144 1.00 -11.84 5.83
N SER A 145 0.27 -11.88 4.71
CA SER A 145 0.88 -12.12 3.40
C SER A 145 1.95 -11.07 3.09
N THR A 146 2.96 -11.45 2.29
CA THR A 146 4.04 -10.55 1.90
C THR A 146 3.54 -9.26 1.26
N MET A 147 2.52 -9.37 0.40
CA MET A 147 1.90 -8.20 -0.25
C MET A 147 1.29 -7.24 0.77
N THR A 148 0.64 -7.77 1.80
CA THR A 148 0.08 -6.96 2.90
C THR A 148 1.18 -6.28 3.71
N GLN A 149 2.26 -7.00 4.00
CA GLN A 149 3.41 -6.46 4.72
C GLN A 149 4.11 -5.36 3.90
N ALA A 150 4.32 -5.59 2.60
CA ALA A 150 4.88 -4.61 1.66
C ALA A 150 4.02 -3.32 1.60
N ALA A 151 2.69 -3.48 1.53
CA ALA A 151 1.78 -2.34 1.61
C ALA A 151 1.87 -1.60 2.96
N GLY A 152 2.07 -2.33 4.06
CA GLY A 152 2.30 -1.75 5.39
C GLY A 152 3.58 -0.91 5.45
N LEU A 153 4.69 -1.41 4.89
CA LEU A 153 5.95 -0.66 4.78
C LEU A 153 5.79 0.61 3.96
N LEU A 154 5.20 0.50 2.77
CA LEU A 154 4.95 1.65 1.89
C LEU A 154 4.00 2.66 2.54
N GLY A 155 2.93 2.20 3.18
CA GLY A 155 2.01 3.04 3.94
C GLY A 155 2.73 3.80 5.06
N MET A 156 3.64 3.14 5.78
CA MET A 156 4.49 3.78 6.78
C MET A 156 5.38 4.86 6.15
N GLY A 157 6.03 4.56 5.02
CA GLY A 157 6.82 5.54 4.25
C GLY A 157 5.99 6.75 3.81
N LEU A 158 4.75 6.55 3.37
CA LEU A 158 3.85 7.63 2.98
C LEU A 158 3.46 8.51 4.17
N VAL A 159 3.06 7.92 5.30
CA VAL A 159 2.67 8.67 6.51
C VAL A 159 3.82 9.52 7.04
N PHE A 160 5.05 9.03 6.95
CA PHE A 160 6.25 9.74 7.37
C PHE A 160 7.03 10.38 6.21
N CYS A 161 6.40 10.59 5.06
CA CYS A 161 7.05 11.20 3.90
C CYS A 161 7.59 12.59 4.23
N GLN A 162 8.86 12.84 3.91
CA GLN A 162 9.57 14.11 4.14
C GLN A 162 9.69 14.54 5.62
N THR A 163 9.41 13.65 6.58
CA THR A 163 9.47 14.01 8.01
C THR A 163 10.85 13.82 8.65
N ASP A 164 11.72 13.06 7.99
CA ASP A 164 13.04 12.70 8.54
C ASP A 164 12.94 11.99 9.92
N HIS A 165 11.88 11.20 10.12
CA HIS A 165 11.59 10.55 11.39
C HIS A 165 12.53 9.38 11.65
N ALA A 166 13.56 9.62 12.47
CA ALA A 166 14.70 8.72 12.69
C ALA A 166 14.29 7.30 13.11
N TRP A 167 13.32 7.16 14.03
CA TRP A 167 12.88 5.84 14.48
C TRP A 167 12.25 5.01 13.35
N THR A 168 11.38 5.63 12.54
CA THR A 168 10.75 4.95 11.39
C THR A 168 11.81 4.58 10.36
N ALA A 169 12.73 5.50 10.06
CA ALA A 169 13.82 5.24 9.11
C ALA A 169 14.70 4.07 9.56
N MET A 170 15.10 4.03 10.83
CA MET A 170 15.90 2.95 11.41
C MET A 170 15.17 1.60 11.31
N ARG A 171 13.86 1.57 11.60
CA ARG A 171 13.06 0.35 11.49
C ARG A 171 12.90 -0.10 10.03
N LEU A 172 12.69 0.81 9.10
CA LEU A 172 12.63 0.49 7.67
C LEU A 172 13.98 -0.02 7.16
N ALA A 173 15.09 0.61 7.56
CA ALA A 173 16.44 0.17 7.19
C ALA A 173 16.73 -1.24 7.70
N SER A 174 16.28 -1.60 8.90
CA SER A 174 16.46 -2.96 9.43
C SER A 174 15.70 -4.02 8.62
N GLN A 175 14.68 -3.64 7.84
CA GLN A 175 13.92 -4.57 7.00
C GLN A 175 14.58 -4.84 5.65
N LEU A 176 15.60 -4.10 5.26
CA LEU A 176 16.38 -4.37 4.05
C LEU A 176 17.19 -5.66 4.18
N ASP A 177 17.77 -5.90 5.35
CA ASP A 177 18.63 -7.04 5.63
C ASP A 177 17.90 -8.16 6.39
N ALA A 178 16.67 -7.91 6.85
CA ALA A 178 15.95 -8.87 7.67
C ALA A 178 15.45 -10.05 6.82
N PRO A 179 15.75 -11.30 7.22
CA PRO A 179 15.05 -12.43 6.65
C PRO A 179 13.56 -12.23 6.94
N MET A 180 12.74 -12.39 5.92
CA MET A 180 11.29 -12.33 6.11
C MET A 180 10.87 -13.27 7.21
N VAL A 181 10.15 -12.74 8.17
CA VAL A 181 9.50 -13.53 9.20
C VAL A 181 8.54 -14.50 8.50
N ASP A 182 8.78 -15.75 8.73
CA ASP A 182 8.04 -16.96 8.43
C ASP A 182 6.62 -16.74 7.87
N THR A 183 6.54 -16.51 6.56
CA THR A 183 5.30 -16.60 5.83
C THR A 183 5.36 -17.87 4.99
N ALA A 184 4.30 -18.67 5.00
CA ALA A 184 4.20 -19.89 4.22
C ALA A 184 4.47 -19.68 2.71
N ASP A 185 4.40 -18.42 2.25
CA ASP A 185 4.55 -17.98 0.86
C ASP A 185 5.95 -17.37 0.57
N ALA A 186 6.93 -17.50 1.45
CA ALA A 186 8.22 -16.83 1.34
C ALA A 186 9.13 -17.49 0.28
N ASN A 187 8.90 -17.17 -0.98
CA ASN A 187 9.87 -17.40 -2.06
C ASN A 187 10.83 -16.21 -2.22
N GLU A 188 11.89 -16.37 -3.03
CA GLU A 188 12.88 -15.33 -3.28
C GLU A 188 12.26 -14.03 -3.81
N ALA A 189 11.36 -14.11 -4.79
CA ALA A 189 10.67 -12.95 -5.35
C ALA A 189 9.84 -12.17 -4.31
N HIS A 190 9.27 -12.86 -3.32
CA HIS A 190 8.56 -12.21 -2.23
C HIS A 190 9.49 -11.47 -1.27
N ARG A 191 10.70 -12.01 -1.01
CA ARG A 191 11.72 -11.32 -0.19
C ARG A 191 12.21 -10.05 -0.87
N ASP A 192 12.48 -10.14 -2.18
CA ASP A 192 12.91 -8.99 -2.98
C ASP A 192 11.84 -7.90 -3.01
N ALA A 193 10.58 -8.27 -3.24
CA ALA A 193 9.46 -7.33 -3.23
C ALA A 193 9.29 -6.65 -1.86
N TYR A 194 9.49 -7.38 -0.77
CA TYR A 194 9.45 -6.85 0.60
C TYR A 194 10.60 -5.88 0.86
N ALA A 195 11.85 -6.27 0.54
CA ALA A 195 13.03 -5.43 0.70
C ALA A 195 12.94 -4.17 -0.16
N HIS A 196 12.49 -4.32 -1.41
CA HIS A 196 12.24 -3.18 -2.31
C HIS A 196 11.22 -2.20 -1.73
N SER A 197 10.13 -2.69 -1.16
CA SER A 197 9.11 -1.86 -0.51
C SER A 197 9.67 -1.13 0.72
N ALA A 198 10.55 -1.77 1.50
CA ALA A 198 11.24 -1.15 2.62
C ALA A 198 12.17 -0.02 2.15
N GLY A 199 12.92 -0.25 1.07
CA GLY A 199 13.81 0.74 0.44
C GLY A 199 13.05 1.95 -0.09
N LEU A 200 11.93 1.73 -0.80
CA LEU A 200 11.06 2.81 -1.27
C LEU A 200 10.47 3.62 -0.10
N ALA A 201 9.99 2.94 0.93
CA ALA A 201 9.44 3.58 2.12
C ALA A 201 10.50 4.45 2.83
N LEU A 202 11.73 3.92 2.95
CA LEU A 202 12.86 4.67 3.51
C LEU A 202 13.20 5.91 2.66
N GLY A 203 13.21 5.77 1.34
CA GLY A 203 13.38 6.88 0.40
C GLY A 203 12.32 7.97 0.57
N LEU A 204 11.04 7.58 0.80
CA LEU A 204 9.96 8.54 1.07
C LEU A 204 10.18 9.31 2.37
N VAL A 205 10.62 8.64 3.46
CA VAL A 205 10.90 9.30 4.74
C VAL A 205 11.97 10.39 4.60
N TYR A 206 13.02 10.13 3.82
CA TYR A 206 14.11 11.06 3.58
C TYR A 206 13.93 11.96 2.35
N LEU A 207 12.80 11.88 1.68
CA LEU A 207 12.55 12.67 0.47
C LEU A 207 12.74 14.18 0.75
N GLY A 208 13.58 14.82 -0.06
CA GLY A 208 13.87 16.26 0.07
C GLY A 208 14.93 16.62 1.12
N ARG A 209 15.50 15.66 1.86
CA ARG A 209 16.56 15.91 2.85
C ARG A 209 17.81 16.53 2.23
N ALA A 210 18.22 16.09 1.04
CA ALA A 210 19.37 16.61 0.33
C ALA A 210 19.34 18.14 0.11
N ARG A 211 18.16 18.75 0.14
CA ARG A 211 18.00 20.21 0.07
C ARG A 211 18.21 20.91 1.41
N ARG A 212 18.15 20.18 2.54
CA ARG A 212 18.21 20.75 3.89
C ARG A 212 19.58 20.60 4.55
N THR A 213 20.39 19.64 4.11
CA THR A 213 21.69 19.36 4.70
C THR A 213 22.81 19.76 3.74
N SER A 214 23.41 20.92 3.98
CA SER A 214 24.73 21.29 3.43
C SER A 214 25.89 20.67 4.23
N MET A 215 25.63 19.84 5.24
CA MET A 215 26.64 19.25 6.11
C MET A 215 26.33 17.78 6.38
N SER A 216 27.24 16.92 5.99
CA SER A 216 27.20 15.48 6.18
C SER A 216 27.32 15.07 7.64
N SER A 217 26.38 14.30 8.18
CA SER A 217 26.61 13.54 9.38
C SER A 217 27.11 12.13 9.02
N SER A 218 28.01 11.55 9.81
CA SER A 218 28.59 10.22 9.55
C SER A 218 27.53 9.09 9.52
N ALA A 219 26.36 9.31 10.14
CA ALA A 219 25.24 8.39 10.14
C ALA A 219 24.57 8.27 8.74
N ASP A 220 24.65 9.33 7.93
CA ASP A 220 24.06 9.33 6.58
C ASP A 220 24.89 8.50 5.61
N HIS A 221 26.22 8.46 5.79
CA HIS A 221 27.16 7.66 4.99
C HIS A 221 26.89 6.16 5.17
N THR A 222 26.71 5.69 6.40
CA THR A 222 26.43 4.28 6.69
C THR A 222 25.09 3.83 6.14
N LEU A 223 24.08 4.71 6.07
CA LEU A 223 22.77 4.40 5.53
C LEU A 223 22.79 4.30 4.00
N LEU A 224 23.51 5.20 3.33
CA LEU A 224 23.75 5.16 1.88
C LEU A 224 24.57 3.92 1.49
N GLU A 225 25.61 3.58 2.24
CA GLU A 225 26.39 2.35 2.01
C GLU A 225 25.53 1.11 2.14
N ARG A 226 24.68 1.01 3.15
CA ARG A 226 23.75 -0.13 3.31
C ARG A 226 22.74 -0.22 2.18
N LEU A 227 22.19 0.90 1.71
CA LEU A 227 21.29 0.94 0.55
C LEU A 227 22.02 0.50 -0.73
N CYS A 228 23.24 0.97 -0.95
CA CYS A 228 24.03 0.55 -2.12
C CYS A 228 24.37 -0.94 -2.07
N LEU A 229 24.76 -1.47 -0.92
CA LEU A 229 25.04 -2.90 -0.75
C LEU A 229 23.79 -3.76 -0.96
N SER A 230 22.65 -3.35 -0.44
CA SER A 230 21.36 -4.03 -0.66
C SER A 230 20.95 -4.06 -2.13
N LEU A 231 21.17 -2.96 -2.87
CA LEU A 231 20.89 -2.90 -4.31
C LEU A 231 21.81 -3.79 -5.15
N ILE A 232 23.07 -3.99 -4.74
CA ILE A 232 24.03 -4.87 -5.41
C ILE A 232 23.65 -6.35 -5.24
N HIS A 233 23.02 -6.72 -4.12
CA HIS A 233 22.59 -8.11 -3.88
C HIS A 233 21.28 -8.49 -4.58
N ILE A 234 20.56 -7.52 -5.17
CA ILE A 234 19.31 -7.73 -5.92
C ILE A 234 19.56 -7.88 -7.43
N SER A 235 20.79 -7.60 -7.90
CA SER A 235 21.21 -7.79 -9.29
C SER A 235 21.89 -9.14 -9.51
#